data_8228f5062bfe42e66e020a7db659538f
#
_entry.id   8228f5062bfe42e66e020a7db659538f
#
_cell.length_a   1.000
_cell.length_b   1.000
_cell.length_c   1.000
_cell.angle_alpha   90.00
_cell.angle_beta   90.00
_cell.angle_gamma   90.00
#
_symmetry.space_group_name_H-M   'P 1'
#
loop_
_entity.id
_entity.type
_entity.pdbx_description
1 polymer ?
#
loop_
_entity_poly.entity_id
_entity_poly.type
_entity_poly.pdbx_seq_one_letter_code
_entity_poly.pdbx_strand_id
1 'polypeptide(L)'
;VPNTSPETNVIAYRAAEQLLDARDPRGALKLLDPVITAHPENTAARLLRARAFFLAAQLRAAEQEFQLVIEREPDNAFAHFALARTLQRANRNAEAVRHFRLAAALDPRPDYLEAARFEQSP
;
A
#
# COMPACT_ATOMS: atom_id res chain seq x y z
N VAL A 1 -17.08 -8.38 21.14
CA VAL A 1 -16.51 -8.82 19.88
C VAL A 1 -16.83 -7.78 18.80
N PRO A 2 -15.82 -7.29 18.07
CA PRO A 2 -16.10 -6.34 17.00
C PRO A 2 -17.04 -6.92 15.97
N ASN A 3 -17.96 -6.11 15.47
CA ASN A 3 -18.82 -6.50 14.38
C ASN A 3 -18.00 -6.52 13.08
N THR A 4 -17.82 -7.70 12.50
CA THR A 4 -17.04 -7.88 11.27
C THR A 4 -17.90 -8.34 10.10
N SER A 5 -19.21 -7.98 10.12
CA SER A 5 -20.08 -8.28 8.99
C SER A 5 -19.54 -7.62 7.70
N PRO A 6 -19.91 -8.13 6.51
CA PRO A 6 -19.48 -7.50 5.26
C PRO A 6 -19.83 -6.01 5.17
N GLU A 7 -21.02 -5.61 5.66
CA GLU A 7 -21.42 -4.21 5.66
C GLU A 7 -20.51 -3.37 6.55
N THR A 8 -20.19 -3.89 7.74
CA THR A 8 -19.29 -3.18 8.68
C THR A 8 -17.90 -3.05 8.07
N ASN A 9 -17.42 -4.09 7.39
CA ASN A 9 -16.11 -4.04 6.75
C ASN A 9 -16.05 -3.01 5.63
N VAL A 10 -17.11 -2.88 4.83
CA VAL A 10 -17.19 -1.86 3.77
C VAL A 10 -17.20 -0.47 4.37
N ILE A 11 -17.98 -0.27 5.43
CA ILE A 11 -18.05 1.03 6.11
C ILE A 11 -16.69 1.41 6.68
N ALA A 12 -16.02 0.47 7.35
CA ALA A 12 -14.69 0.71 7.93
C ALA A 12 -13.67 1.05 6.84
N TYR A 13 -13.69 0.32 5.73
CA TYR A 13 -12.79 0.55 4.61
C TYR A 13 -12.96 1.96 4.03
N ARG A 14 -14.21 2.34 3.75
CA ARG A 14 -14.51 3.67 3.19
C ARG A 14 -14.16 4.79 4.15
N ALA A 15 -14.44 4.61 5.43
CA ALA A 15 -14.06 5.59 6.45
C ALA A 15 -12.54 5.73 6.53
N ALA A 16 -11.82 4.63 6.43
CA ALA A 16 -10.37 4.65 6.43
C ALA A 16 -9.82 5.38 5.20
N GLU A 17 -10.41 5.16 4.02
CA GLU A 17 -10.02 5.91 2.82
C GLU A 17 -10.19 7.42 3.03
N GLN A 18 -11.31 7.82 3.59
CA GLN A 18 -11.59 9.24 3.86
C GLN A 18 -10.58 9.83 4.85
N LEU A 19 -10.20 9.05 5.87
CA LEU A 19 -9.21 9.49 6.83
C LEU A 19 -7.83 9.66 6.19
N LEU A 20 -7.46 8.77 5.26
CA LEU A 20 -6.21 8.92 4.53
C LEU A 20 -6.23 10.17 3.64
N ASP A 21 -7.35 10.42 2.97
CA ASP A 21 -7.51 11.63 2.16
C ASP A 21 -7.41 12.88 3.02
N ALA A 22 -7.87 12.80 4.27
CA ALA A 22 -7.79 13.89 5.24
C ALA A 22 -6.43 13.95 5.97
N ARG A 23 -5.47 13.10 5.57
CA ARG A 23 -4.14 13.04 6.16
C ARG A 23 -4.15 12.58 7.61
N ASP A 24 -5.07 11.67 7.95
CA ASP A 24 -5.14 11.06 9.28
C ASP A 24 -4.87 9.55 9.19
N PRO A 25 -3.59 9.15 9.02
CA PRO A 25 -3.26 7.73 8.92
C PRO A 25 -3.50 6.95 10.21
N ARG A 26 -3.36 7.59 11.37
CA ARG A 26 -3.59 6.90 12.66
C ARG A 26 -5.05 6.52 12.82
N GLY A 27 -5.97 7.42 12.45
CA GLY A 27 -7.39 7.11 12.44
C GLY A 27 -7.72 5.96 11.51
N ALA A 28 -7.13 5.98 10.31
CA ALA A 28 -7.32 4.89 9.34
C ALA A 28 -6.83 3.55 9.91
N LEU A 29 -5.66 3.52 10.54
CA LEU A 29 -5.11 2.30 11.13
C LEU A 29 -6.03 1.72 12.20
N LYS A 30 -6.61 2.58 13.05
CA LYS A 30 -7.54 2.14 14.08
C LYS A 30 -8.77 1.45 13.49
N LEU A 31 -9.27 1.95 12.37
CA LEU A 31 -10.44 1.36 11.71
C LEU A 31 -10.10 0.06 11.00
N LEU A 32 -8.89 -0.05 10.45
CA LEU A 32 -8.49 -1.22 9.65
C LEU A 32 -8.04 -2.40 10.50
N ASP A 33 -7.47 -2.16 11.66
CA ASP A 33 -6.92 -3.23 12.50
C ASP A 33 -7.94 -4.32 12.83
N PRO A 34 -9.17 -4.02 13.28
CA PRO A 34 -10.15 -5.07 13.53
C PRO A 34 -10.55 -5.85 12.27
N VAL A 35 -10.64 -5.16 11.14
CA VAL A 35 -10.99 -5.79 9.87
C VAL A 35 -9.93 -6.82 9.48
N ILE A 36 -8.66 -6.44 9.57
CA ILE A 36 -7.55 -7.30 9.18
C ILE A 36 -7.37 -8.44 10.19
N THR A 37 -7.55 -8.17 11.49
CA THR A 37 -7.49 -9.20 12.51
C THR A 37 -8.54 -10.29 12.27
N ALA A 38 -9.76 -9.88 11.91
CA ALA A 38 -10.85 -10.83 11.64
C ALA A 38 -10.71 -11.50 10.27
N HIS A 39 -10.15 -10.79 9.30
CA HIS A 39 -10.03 -11.25 7.91
C HIS A 39 -8.61 -10.99 7.39
N PRO A 40 -7.61 -11.79 7.84
CA PRO A 40 -6.22 -11.56 7.43
C PRO A 40 -6.00 -11.68 5.92
N GLU A 41 -6.91 -12.36 5.22
CA GLU A 41 -6.87 -12.54 3.77
C GLU A 41 -7.45 -11.36 2.99
N ASN A 42 -7.98 -10.34 3.67
CA ASN A 42 -8.56 -9.18 3.00
C ASN A 42 -7.43 -8.30 2.44
N THR A 43 -7.05 -8.58 1.21
CA THR A 43 -5.93 -7.90 0.55
C THR A 43 -6.19 -6.42 0.35
N ALA A 44 -7.44 -6.03 0.03
CA ALA A 44 -7.78 -4.61 -0.14
C ALA A 44 -7.56 -3.82 1.16
N ALA A 45 -7.97 -4.39 2.30
CA ALA A 45 -7.76 -3.74 3.59
C ALA A 45 -6.27 -3.65 3.94
N ARG A 46 -5.49 -4.68 3.62
CA ARG A 46 -4.04 -4.64 3.83
C ARG A 46 -3.36 -3.59 2.96
N LEU A 47 -3.79 -3.46 1.71
CA LEU A 47 -3.24 -2.44 0.82
C LEU A 47 -3.52 -1.04 1.39
N LEU A 48 -4.71 -0.83 1.90
CA LEU A 48 -5.07 0.45 2.51
C LEU A 48 -4.26 0.71 3.79
N ARG A 49 -4.05 -0.33 4.61
CA ARG A 49 -3.21 -0.22 5.81
C ARG A 49 -1.76 0.12 5.44
N ALA A 50 -1.24 -0.50 4.37
CA ALA A 50 0.10 -0.19 3.89
C ALA A 50 0.22 1.29 3.52
N ARG A 51 -0.79 1.84 2.84
CA ARG A 51 -0.84 3.27 2.51
C ARG A 51 -0.84 4.13 3.75
N ALA A 52 -1.58 3.71 4.78
CA ALA A 52 -1.62 4.44 6.05
C ALA A 52 -0.24 4.43 6.73
N PHE A 53 0.43 3.29 6.75
CA PHE A 53 1.80 3.21 7.27
C PHE A 53 2.75 4.13 6.50
N PHE A 54 2.63 4.15 5.17
CA PHE A 54 3.46 5.02 4.34
C PHE A 54 3.24 6.50 4.71
N LEU A 55 1.98 6.92 4.83
CA LEU A 55 1.66 8.30 5.22
C LEU A 55 2.14 8.64 6.63
N ALA A 56 2.16 7.66 7.52
CA ALA A 56 2.67 7.85 8.88
C ALA A 56 4.19 7.76 8.96
N ALA A 57 4.87 7.62 7.83
CA ALA A 57 6.32 7.44 7.74
C ALA A 57 6.83 6.18 8.45
N GLN A 58 5.96 5.19 8.64
CA GLN A 58 6.33 3.88 9.17
C GLN A 58 6.71 2.98 8.01
N LEU A 59 7.89 3.23 7.44
CA LEU A 59 8.28 2.67 6.15
C LEU A 59 8.48 1.16 6.18
N ARG A 60 9.02 0.62 7.29
CA ARG A 60 9.21 -0.84 7.40
C ARG A 60 7.86 -1.56 7.44
N ALA A 61 6.91 -1.05 8.20
CA ALA A 61 5.57 -1.64 8.27
C ALA A 61 4.86 -1.55 6.93
N ALA A 62 5.00 -0.41 6.23
CA ALA A 62 4.45 -0.25 4.90
C ALA A 62 5.04 -1.27 3.92
N GLU A 63 6.35 -1.42 3.94
CA GLU A 63 7.05 -2.40 3.09
C GLU A 63 6.51 -3.80 3.31
N GLN A 64 6.39 -4.22 4.56
CA GLN A 64 5.91 -5.57 4.90
C GLN A 64 4.50 -5.82 4.36
N GLU A 65 3.60 -4.84 4.52
CA GLU A 65 2.23 -4.98 4.03
C GLU A 65 2.16 -4.99 2.51
N PHE A 66 2.91 -4.11 1.83
CA PHE A 66 2.95 -4.12 0.37
C PHE A 66 3.51 -5.44 -0.17
N GLN A 67 4.52 -6.00 0.49
CA GLN A 67 5.09 -7.29 0.09
C GLN A 67 4.06 -8.41 0.23
N LEU A 68 3.27 -8.42 1.31
CA LEU A 68 2.19 -9.40 1.48
C LEU A 68 1.15 -9.29 0.37
N VAL A 69 0.78 -8.07 -0.02
CA VAL A 69 -0.15 -7.86 -1.13
C VAL A 69 0.44 -8.42 -2.42
N ILE A 70 1.70 -8.15 -2.70
CA ILE A 70 2.38 -8.63 -3.91
C ILE A 70 2.46 -10.15 -3.94
N GLU A 71 2.68 -10.80 -2.81
CA GLU A 71 2.69 -12.26 -2.74
C GLU A 71 1.35 -12.86 -3.17
N ARG A 72 0.26 -12.21 -2.83
CA ARG A 72 -1.10 -12.67 -3.16
C ARG A 72 -1.55 -12.22 -4.54
N GLU A 73 -1.13 -11.04 -4.96
CA GLU A 73 -1.51 -10.41 -6.22
C GLU A 73 -0.25 -9.90 -6.93
N PRO A 74 0.56 -10.81 -7.51
CA PRO A 74 1.82 -10.40 -8.14
C PRO A 74 1.64 -9.43 -9.31
N ASP A 75 0.44 -9.37 -9.88
CA ASP A 75 0.10 -8.49 -10.99
C ASP A 75 -0.55 -7.17 -10.53
N ASN A 76 -0.54 -6.88 -9.25
CA ASN A 76 -1.07 -5.62 -8.73
C ASN A 76 -0.05 -4.51 -8.98
N ALA A 77 -0.24 -3.77 -10.07
CA ALA A 77 0.69 -2.71 -10.46
C ALA A 77 0.82 -1.62 -9.39
N PHE A 78 -0.30 -1.25 -8.77
CA PHE A 78 -0.26 -0.22 -7.73
C PHE A 78 0.60 -0.67 -6.54
N ALA A 79 0.51 -1.94 -6.14
CA ALA A 79 1.30 -2.45 -5.01
C ALA A 79 2.80 -2.36 -5.31
N HIS A 80 3.21 -2.70 -6.53
CA HIS A 80 4.62 -2.55 -6.94
C HIS A 80 5.04 -1.08 -6.93
N PHE A 81 4.21 -0.20 -7.48
CA PHE A 81 4.50 1.23 -7.51
C PHE A 81 4.65 1.79 -6.09
N ALA A 82 3.71 1.47 -5.21
CA ALA A 82 3.71 1.95 -3.83
C ALA A 82 4.88 1.39 -3.02
N LEU A 83 5.23 0.12 -3.24
CA LEU A 83 6.42 -0.46 -2.63
C LEU A 83 7.68 0.27 -3.09
N ALA A 84 7.76 0.56 -4.39
CA ALA A 84 8.90 1.31 -4.92
C ALA A 84 9.02 2.69 -4.26
N ARG A 85 7.91 3.41 -4.08
CA ARG A 85 7.90 4.70 -3.38
C ARG A 85 8.38 4.56 -1.94
N THR A 86 7.96 3.50 -1.27
CA THR A 86 8.38 3.19 0.09
C THR A 86 9.88 2.96 0.17
N LEU A 87 10.41 2.14 -0.75
CA LEU A 87 11.83 1.83 -0.83
C LEU A 87 12.66 3.09 -1.15
N GLN A 88 12.17 3.92 -2.07
CA GLN A 88 12.81 5.18 -2.43
C GLN A 88 12.96 6.09 -1.21
N ARG A 89 11.89 6.23 -0.43
CA ARG A 89 11.93 7.04 0.80
C ARG A 89 12.89 6.46 1.84
N ALA A 90 13.08 5.14 1.82
CA ALA A 90 14.02 4.46 2.69
C ALA A 90 15.46 4.47 2.13
N ASN A 91 15.73 5.20 1.05
CA ASN A 91 17.02 5.28 0.37
C ASN A 91 17.50 3.94 -0.20
N ARG A 92 16.56 3.06 -0.53
CA ARG A 92 16.87 1.76 -1.15
C ARG A 92 16.53 1.84 -2.64
N ASN A 93 17.25 2.72 -3.34
CA ASN A 93 16.90 3.11 -4.71
C ASN A 93 17.06 1.98 -5.73
N ALA A 94 18.05 1.12 -5.57
CA ALA A 94 18.25 0.00 -6.49
C ALA A 94 17.04 -0.95 -6.49
N GLU A 95 16.50 -1.25 -5.31
CA GLU A 95 15.32 -2.08 -5.19
C GLU A 95 14.08 -1.35 -5.71
N ALA A 96 13.99 -0.04 -5.46
CA ALA A 96 12.86 0.77 -5.93
C ALA A 96 12.74 0.75 -7.45
N VAL A 97 13.85 0.90 -8.16
CA VAL A 97 13.86 0.90 -9.64
C VAL A 97 13.20 -0.36 -10.19
N ARG A 98 13.52 -1.51 -9.61
CA ARG A 98 12.97 -2.79 -10.06
C ARG A 98 11.45 -2.81 -9.97
N HIS A 99 10.90 -2.33 -8.86
CA HIS A 99 9.46 -2.30 -8.65
C HIS A 99 8.76 -1.23 -9.48
N PHE A 100 9.39 -0.08 -9.72
CA PHE A 100 8.86 0.92 -10.65
C PHE A 100 8.73 0.33 -12.05
N ARG A 101 9.73 -0.42 -12.52
CA ARG A 101 9.69 -1.06 -13.82
C ARG A 101 8.61 -2.13 -13.91
N LEU A 102 8.43 -2.92 -12.86
CA LEU A 102 7.37 -3.91 -12.80
C LEU A 102 5.99 -3.25 -12.87
N ALA A 103 5.78 -2.17 -12.14
CA ALA A 103 4.51 -1.44 -12.18
C ALA A 103 4.20 -0.95 -13.60
N ALA A 104 5.18 -0.33 -14.26
CA ALA A 104 5.00 0.18 -15.62
C ALA A 104 4.77 -0.93 -16.64
N ALA A 105 5.40 -2.10 -16.44
CA ALA A 105 5.18 -3.24 -17.33
C ALA A 105 3.80 -3.84 -17.17
N LEU A 106 3.28 -3.86 -15.93
CA LEU A 106 1.96 -4.39 -15.64
C LEU A 106 0.84 -3.43 -16.06
N ASP A 107 1.08 -2.14 -15.92
CA ASP A 107 0.09 -1.10 -16.24
C ASP A 107 0.84 0.13 -16.77
N PRO A 108 0.93 0.29 -18.11
CA PRO A 108 1.75 1.34 -18.73
C PRO A 108 1.07 2.72 -18.69
N ARG A 109 0.61 3.14 -17.55
CA ARG A 109 0.02 4.47 -17.39
C ARG A 109 1.11 5.54 -17.22
N PRO A 110 0.81 6.81 -17.55
CA PRO A 110 1.83 7.86 -17.60
C PRO A 110 2.67 8.02 -16.34
N ASP A 111 2.04 8.01 -15.16
CA ASP A 111 2.76 8.17 -13.90
C ASP A 111 3.69 7.00 -13.59
N TYR A 112 3.29 5.78 -13.95
CA TYR A 112 4.15 4.61 -13.75
C TYR A 112 5.30 4.60 -14.76
N LEU A 113 5.04 4.98 -16.01
CA LEU A 113 6.09 5.08 -17.01
C LEU A 113 7.11 6.15 -16.64
N GLU A 114 6.65 7.28 -16.12
CA GLU A 114 7.54 8.33 -15.65
C GLU A 114 8.40 7.83 -14.48
N ALA A 115 7.79 7.16 -13.50
CA ALA A 115 8.51 6.62 -12.37
C ALA A 115 9.54 5.56 -12.78
N ALA A 116 9.22 4.77 -13.82
CA ALA A 116 10.13 3.72 -14.30
C ALA A 116 11.41 4.29 -14.93
N ARG A 117 11.41 5.58 -15.27
CA ARG A 117 12.62 6.28 -15.75
C ARG A 117 13.53 6.70 -14.62
N PHE A 118 13.09 6.52 -13.37
CA PHE A 118 13.91 6.86 -12.21
C PHE A 118 15.21 6.08 -12.28
N GLU A 119 16.32 6.80 -12.26
CA GLU A 119 17.65 6.21 -12.29
C GLU A 119 18.35 6.48 -10.98
N GLN A 120 19.02 5.46 -10.47
CA GLN A 120 19.83 5.62 -9.29
C GLN A 120 21.05 6.47 -9.64
N SER A 121 21.16 7.63 -9.02
CA SER A 121 22.32 8.49 -9.21
C SER A 121 23.57 7.81 -8.67
N PRO A 122 24.67 7.85 -9.42
CA PRO A 122 25.93 7.29 -8.92
C PRO A 122 26.44 8.04 -7.70
#